data_7072ad90b98c73c0f1e452a56e570812
#
_entry.id   7072ad90b98c73c0f1e452a56e570812
#
_cell.length_a   1.000
_cell.length_b   1.000
_cell.length_c   1.000
_cell.angle_alpha   90.00
_cell.angle_beta   90.00
_cell.angle_gamma   90.00
#
_symmetry.space_group_name_H-M   'P 1'
#
loop_
_entity.id
_entity.type
_entity.pdbx_description
1 polymer ?
#
loop_
_entity_poly.entity_id
_entity_poly.type
_entity_poly.pdbx_seq_one_letter_code
_entity_poly.pdbx_strand_id
1 'polypeptide(L)'
;MSLKQTLTAIALAAAFAACLPAHAAMPSAAKGPHAKVPCSMCHANGQMTAPKKETCFQCHQSYDAVAKKTQKVNPNPHFNHRGEQECTNCHKMHTKSRVECNDCHTFNNLKMK
;
A
#
# COMPACT_ATOMS: atom_id res chain seq x y z
N MET A 1 -54.44 -16.75 6.74
CA MET A 1 -53.20 -16.87 5.97
C MET A 1 -52.71 -18.31 6.00
N SER A 2 -52.47 -18.92 4.83
CA SER A 2 -52.06 -20.34 4.74
C SER A 2 -50.63 -20.51 5.26
N LEU A 3 -50.36 -21.62 5.94
CA LEU A 3 -49.04 -21.98 6.45
C LEU A 3 -47.93 -21.93 5.37
N LYS A 4 -48.29 -22.18 4.12
CA LYS A 4 -47.40 -22.06 2.95
C LYS A 4 -46.98 -20.61 2.66
N GLN A 5 -47.83 -19.62 2.89
CA GLN A 5 -47.48 -18.20 2.67
C GLN A 5 -46.55 -17.65 3.73
N THR A 6 -46.69 -18.11 4.99
CA THR A 6 -45.78 -17.72 6.08
C THR A 6 -44.38 -18.31 5.89
N LEU A 7 -44.23 -19.54 5.43
CA LEU A 7 -42.96 -20.17 5.15
C LEU A 7 -42.21 -19.47 3.99
N THR A 8 -42.90 -19.03 2.96
CA THR A 8 -42.31 -18.32 1.82
C THR A 8 -41.81 -16.93 2.24
N ALA A 9 -42.55 -16.24 3.10
CA ALA A 9 -42.12 -14.91 3.62
C ALA A 9 -40.86 -14.98 4.50
N ILE A 10 -40.75 -16.02 5.32
CA ILE A 10 -39.57 -16.24 6.17
C ILE A 10 -38.34 -16.59 5.32
N ALA A 11 -38.49 -17.39 4.25
CA ALA A 11 -37.40 -17.73 3.35
C ALA A 11 -36.86 -16.52 2.58
N LEU A 12 -37.71 -15.59 2.15
CA LEU A 12 -37.29 -14.35 1.48
C LEU A 12 -36.57 -13.40 2.44
N ALA A 13 -37.03 -13.30 3.69
CA ALA A 13 -36.37 -12.44 4.69
C ALA A 13 -34.97 -12.94 5.06
N ALA A 14 -34.76 -14.26 5.10
CA ALA A 14 -33.44 -14.85 5.37
C ALA A 14 -32.46 -14.65 4.22
N ALA A 15 -32.93 -14.58 2.97
CA ALA A 15 -32.03 -14.33 1.82
C ALA A 15 -31.53 -12.88 1.75
N PHE A 16 -32.27 -11.91 2.26
CA PHE A 16 -31.85 -10.49 2.29
C PHE A 16 -30.78 -10.18 3.36
N ALA A 17 -30.68 -10.99 4.41
CA ALA A 17 -29.73 -10.77 5.49
C ALA A 17 -28.27 -11.16 5.12
N ALA A 18 -28.06 -11.86 4.01
CA ALA A 18 -26.75 -12.36 3.59
C ALA A 18 -25.93 -11.37 2.73
N CYS A 19 -26.51 -10.23 2.33
CA CYS A 19 -25.82 -9.19 1.57
C CYS A 19 -25.45 -8.00 2.47
N LEU A 20 -24.76 -8.26 3.57
CA LEU A 20 -24.06 -7.18 4.27
C LEU A 20 -22.88 -6.75 3.37
N PRO A 21 -22.76 -5.44 3.03
CA PRO A 21 -21.59 -4.99 2.31
C PRO A 21 -20.38 -5.32 3.16
N ALA A 22 -19.44 -6.08 2.62
CA ALA A 22 -18.14 -6.25 3.23
C ALA A 22 -17.53 -4.84 3.31
N HIS A 23 -17.54 -4.24 4.49
CA HIS A 23 -16.82 -3.00 4.73
C HIS A 23 -15.35 -3.35 4.57
N ALA A 24 -14.76 -2.95 3.44
CA ALA A 24 -13.32 -3.02 3.28
C ALA A 24 -12.70 -2.26 4.47
N ALA A 25 -11.98 -2.98 5.31
CA ALA A 25 -11.29 -2.35 6.43
C ALA A 25 -10.39 -1.25 5.86
N MET A 26 -10.51 -0.04 6.42
CA MET A 26 -9.61 1.04 6.05
C MET A 26 -8.16 0.57 6.27
N PRO A 27 -7.25 0.81 5.33
CA PRO A 27 -5.86 0.45 5.52
C PRO A 27 -5.34 1.10 6.80
N SER A 28 -4.52 0.37 7.54
CA SER A 28 -3.90 0.92 8.75
C SER A 28 -3.11 2.18 8.40
N ALA A 29 -3.05 3.14 9.31
CA ALA A 29 -2.20 4.32 9.16
C ALA A 29 -0.77 3.92 8.75
N ALA A 30 -0.11 4.77 7.98
CA ALA A 30 1.30 4.58 7.65
C ALA A 30 2.14 4.41 8.92
N LYS A 31 3.17 3.57 8.85
CA LYS A 31 4.02 3.25 10.00
C LYS A 31 5.32 4.08 9.98
N GLY A 32 6.02 4.07 11.11
CA GLY A 32 7.32 4.70 11.26
C GLY A 32 7.26 6.22 11.08
N PRO A 33 8.22 6.82 10.34
CA PRO A 33 8.30 8.27 10.17
C PRO A 33 7.06 8.90 9.52
N HIS A 34 6.28 8.13 8.77
CA HIS A 34 5.09 8.61 8.09
C HIS A 34 3.79 8.50 8.93
N ALA A 35 3.87 8.00 10.16
CA ALA A 35 2.69 7.74 11.00
C ALA A 35 1.84 8.99 11.29
N LYS A 36 2.47 10.17 11.26
CA LYS A 36 1.79 11.46 11.50
C LYS A 36 1.45 12.22 10.21
N VAL A 37 1.76 11.65 9.05
CA VAL A 37 1.48 12.28 7.75
C VAL A 37 0.00 12.05 7.42
N PRO A 38 -0.78 13.09 7.13
CA PRO A 38 -2.19 12.96 6.74
C PRO A 38 -2.35 12.12 5.48
N CYS A 39 -3.40 11.30 5.41
CA CYS A 39 -3.71 10.45 4.25
C CYS A 39 -3.74 11.24 2.93
N SER A 40 -4.27 12.47 2.96
CA SER A 40 -4.38 13.36 1.80
C SER A 40 -3.04 13.81 1.21
N MET A 41 -1.95 13.74 1.96
CA MET A 41 -0.62 14.08 1.47
C MET A 41 -0.08 13.03 0.48
N CYS A 42 -0.56 11.80 0.60
CA CYS A 42 -0.18 10.69 -0.29
C CYS A 42 -1.33 10.33 -1.25
N HIS A 43 -2.58 10.48 -0.81
CA HIS A 43 -3.80 10.14 -1.53
C HIS A 43 -4.58 11.41 -1.89
N ALA A 44 -4.09 12.13 -2.90
CA ALA A 44 -4.75 13.35 -3.37
C ALA A 44 -6.19 13.05 -3.86
N ASN A 45 -7.10 14.01 -3.63
CA ASN A 45 -8.50 13.90 -4.06
C ASN A 45 -9.25 12.65 -3.57
N GLY A 46 -8.82 12.07 -2.44
CA GLY A 46 -9.44 10.88 -1.87
C GLY A 46 -9.21 9.58 -2.65
N GLN A 47 -8.30 9.58 -3.61
CA GLN A 47 -7.96 8.38 -4.37
C GLN A 47 -7.03 7.46 -3.57
N MET A 48 -7.53 6.27 -3.20
CA MET A 48 -6.79 5.29 -2.39
C MET A 48 -5.92 4.34 -3.23
N THR A 49 -5.47 4.79 -4.40
CA THR A 49 -4.47 4.08 -5.21
C THR A 49 -3.05 4.36 -4.72
N ALA A 50 -2.10 3.51 -5.06
CA ALA A 50 -0.70 3.74 -4.72
C ALA A 50 -0.21 5.08 -5.31
N PRO A 51 0.36 5.98 -4.48
CA PRO A 51 0.86 7.25 -4.97
C PRO A 51 2.06 7.05 -5.89
N LYS A 52 2.22 7.97 -6.84
CA LYS A 52 3.39 8.01 -7.71
C LYS A 52 4.62 8.55 -6.96
N LYS A 53 5.82 8.27 -7.47
CA LYS A 53 7.09 8.73 -6.87
C LYS A 53 7.17 10.25 -6.72
N GLU A 54 6.52 11.02 -7.61
CA GLU A 54 6.47 12.47 -7.54
C GLU A 54 5.80 12.97 -6.24
N THR A 55 4.83 12.23 -5.73
CA THR A 55 4.22 12.52 -4.42
C THR A 55 5.24 12.38 -3.28
N CYS A 56 6.09 11.37 -3.35
CA CYS A 56 7.16 11.14 -2.38
C CYS A 56 8.21 12.28 -2.44
N PHE A 57 8.49 12.75 -3.64
CA PHE A 57 9.50 13.81 -3.87
C PHE A 57 9.10 15.18 -3.32
N GLN A 58 7.84 15.40 -2.98
CA GLN A 58 7.43 16.62 -2.28
C GLN A 58 8.18 16.82 -0.96
N CYS A 59 8.62 15.72 -0.32
CA CYS A 59 9.46 15.76 0.88
C CYS A 59 10.85 15.15 0.66
N HIS A 60 10.97 14.14 -0.21
CA HIS A 60 12.23 13.43 -0.47
C HIS A 60 13.06 14.02 -1.62
N GLN A 61 12.61 15.15 -2.21
CA GLN A 61 13.27 15.96 -3.23
C GLN A 61 13.37 15.29 -4.60
N SER A 62 14.22 14.27 -4.75
CA SER A 62 14.43 13.60 -6.04
C SER A 62 15.00 12.21 -5.84
N TYR A 63 15.00 11.42 -6.90
CA TYR A 63 15.61 10.10 -6.89
C TYR A 63 17.12 10.17 -6.60
N ASP A 64 17.82 11.14 -7.20
CA ASP A 64 19.23 11.38 -6.95
C ASP A 64 19.53 11.77 -5.49
N ALA A 65 18.67 12.57 -4.89
CA ALA A 65 18.82 12.96 -3.48
C ALA A 65 18.69 11.73 -2.56
N VAL A 66 17.77 10.82 -2.88
CA VAL A 66 17.62 9.55 -2.14
C VAL A 66 18.82 8.63 -2.40
N ALA A 67 19.31 8.54 -3.64
CA ALA A 67 20.48 7.76 -4.01
C ALA A 67 21.73 8.23 -3.25
N LYS A 68 21.92 9.54 -3.08
CA LYS A 68 23.00 10.11 -2.26
C LYS A 68 22.89 9.72 -0.79
N LYS A 69 21.68 9.68 -0.23
CA LYS A 69 21.46 9.24 1.17
C LYS A 69 21.81 7.77 1.38
N THR A 70 21.68 6.95 0.35
CA THR A 70 21.98 5.51 0.39
C THR A 70 23.31 5.14 -0.26
N GLN A 71 24.17 6.11 -0.60
CA GLN A 71 25.45 5.87 -1.31
C GLN A 71 26.42 4.91 -0.59
N LYS A 72 26.28 4.76 0.73
CA LYS A 72 27.08 3.84 1.53
C LYS A 72 26.53 2.41 1.56
N VAL A 73 25.36 2.19 1.01
CA VAL A 73 24.76 0.87 0.89
C VAL A 73 25.22 0.23 -0.41
N ASN A 74 25.75 -0.98 -0.35
CA ASN A 74 26.26 -1.71 -1.51
C ASN A 74 25.52 -3.06 -1.68
N PRO A 75 24.83 -3.28 -2.81
CA PRO A 75 24.57 -2.31 -3.87
C PRO A 75 23.65 -1.17 -3.41
N ASN A 76 23.81 0.01 -4.04
CA ASN A 76 22.92 1.13 -3.74
C ASN A 76 21.52 0.86 -4.34
N PRO A 77 20.46 0.72 -3.52
CA PRO A 77 19.14 0.38 -4.04
C PRO A 77 18.50 1.49 -4.90
N HIS A 78 18.98 2.72 -4.77
CA HIS A 78 18.45 3.87 -5.53
C HIS A 78 19.41 4.33 -6.64
N PHE A 79 20.50 3.62 -6.89
CA PHE A 79 21.39 3.84 -8.02
C PHE A 79 21.86 2.50 -8.56
N ASN A 80 21.12 1.98 -9.53
CA ASN A 80 21.31 0.63 -10.05
C ASN A 80 20.89 0.51 -11.53
N HIS A 81 21.11 -0.65 -12.11
CA HIS A 81 20.85 -0.92 -13.53
C HIS A 81 19.37 -0.79 -13.98
N ARG A 82 18.42 -0.76 -13.05
CA ARG A 82 16.99 -0.59 -13.36
C ARG A 82 16.59 0.88 -13.53
N GLY A 83 17.48 1.82 -13.16
CA GLY A 83 17.17 3.24 -13.16
C GLY A 83 16.14 3.63 -12.10
N GLU A 84 15.42 4.73 -12.33
CA GLU A 84 14.36 5.19 -11.44
C GLU A 84 13.17 4.25 -11.42
N GLN A 85 12.71 3.91 -10.22
CA GLN A 85 11.55 3.05 -9.99
C GLN A 85 10.49 3.79 -9.17
N GLU A 86 9.25 3.31 -9.19
CA GLU A 86 8.24 3.76 -8.25
C GLU A 86 8.63 3.37 -6.82
N CYS A 87 8.57 4.32 -5.90
CA CYS A 87 8.95 4.11 -4.50
C CYS A 87 8.15 2.98 -3.87
N THR A 88 6.88 2.88 -4.26
CA THR A 88 5.94 1.89 -3.76
C THR A 88 6.21 0.46 -4.24
N ASN A 89 7.13 0.25 -5.19
CA ASN A 89 7.57 -1.09 -5.54
C ASN A 89 8.23 -1.79 -4.34
N CYS A 90 9.03 -1.05 -3.61
CA CYS A 90 9.75 -1.55 -2.43
C CYS A 90 9.17 -1.04 -1.11
N HIS A 91 8.90 0.27 -1.01
CA HIS A 91 8.41 0.93 0.19
C HIS A 91 6.88 0.86 0.29
N LYS A 92 6.37 -0.01 1.15
CA LYS A 92 4.93 -0.18 1.39
C LYS A 92 4.55 0.56 2.67
N MET A 93 3.62 1.52 2.57
CA MET A 93 3.21 2.34 3.72
C MET A 93 2.25 1.60 4.65
N HIS A 94 1.40 0.72 4.12
CA HIS A 94 0.35 0.03 4.87
C HIS A 94 0.63 -1.46 5.10
N THR A 95 1.61 -2.01 4.41
CA THR A 95 2.00 -3.42 4.50
C THR A 95 3.51 -3.55 4.70
N LYS A 96 4.01 -4.78 4.72
CA LYS A 96 5.45 -5.03 4.82
C LYS A 96 6.17 -4.64 3.54
N SER A 97 7.17 -3.76 3.66
CA SER A 97 8.09 -3.41 2.58
C SER A 97 8.97 -4.60 2.18
N ARG A 98 9.45 -4.59 0.94
CA ARG A 98 10.28 -5.68 0.38
C ARG A 98 11.43 -5.12 -0.44
N VAL A 99 12.50 -5.87 -0.53
CA VAL A 99 13.60 -5.59 -1.44
C VAL A 99 13.30 -6.25 -2.79
N GLU A 100 12.81 -5.49 -3.76
CA GLU A 100 12.40 -6.02 -5.07
C GLU A 100 13.57 -6.60 -5.88
N CYS A 101 14.80 -6.15 -5.60
CA CYS A 101 16.00 -6.73 -6.21
C CYS A 101 16.12 -8.24 -5.98
N ASN A 102 15.56 -8.74 -4.87
CA ASN A 102 15.61 -10.15 -4.51
C ASN A 102 14.67 -11.03 -5.35
N ASP A 103 13.92 -10.46 -6.29
CA ASP A 103 13.18 -11.26 -7.28
C ASP A 103 14.14 -11.94 -8.28
N CYS A 104 15.32 -11.35 -8.50
CA CYS A 104 16.34 -11.85 -9.41
C CYS A 104 17.70 -12.11 -8.71
N HIS A 105 17.95 -11.45 -7.57
CA HIS A 105 19.20 -11.54 -6.83
C HIS A 105 18.97 -12.07 -5.41
N THR A 106 20.04 -12.38 -4.71
CA THR A 106 20.00 -12.73 -3.29
C THR A 106 20.87 -11.74 -2.49
N PHE A 107 20.27 -10.64 -2.06
CA PHE A 107 20.94 -9.65 -1.20
C PHE A 107 20.49 -9.79 0.24
N ASN A 108 21.37 -10.33 1.09
CA ASN A 108 21.09 -10.51 2.52
C ASN A 108 21.37 -9.25 3.36
N ASN A 109 22.11 -8.32 2.79
CA ASN A 109 22.54 -7.06 3.43
C ASN A 109 21.58 -5.89 3.19
N LEU A 110 20.72 -5.97 2.19
CA LEU A 110 19.69 -4.96 1.95
C LEU A 110 18.52 -5.15 2.90
N LYS A 111 18.30 -4.19 3.77
CA LYS A 111 17.20 -4.22 4.75
C LYS A 111 16.33 -2.98 4.57
N MET A 112 15.03 -3.19 4.56
CA MET A 112 14.07 -2.10 4.60
C MET A 112 14.02 -1.52 6.02
N LYS A 113 14.11 -0.18 6.10
CA LYS A 113 13.94 0.57 7.35
C LYS A 113 12.50 0.98 7.54
#